data_325381bf535206300f3a7469591cb8d4
#
_entry.id   325381bf535206300f3a7469591cb8d4
#
_cell.length_a   1.000
_cell.length_b   1.000
_cell.length_c   1.000
_cell.angle_alpha   90.00
_cell.angle_beta   90.00
_cell.angle_gamma   90.00
#
_symmetry.space_group_name_H-M   'P 1'
#
loop_
_entity.id
_entity.type
_entity.pdbx_description
1 polymer ?
#
loop_
_entity_poly.entity_id
_entity_poly.type
_entity_poly.pdbx_seq_one_letter_code
_entity_poly.pdbx_strand_id
1 'polypeptide(L)'
;HQVPMRGGLRWLDLHCYKKHEKAFVDLTKPQQLEIVDEIAYPNKAKPEVAQGVSFFNKIRDLVTTGFYTSEIGVKDLGYMGNVPNQWNGVPDEVLKQHGLAYTEKELKECITY
;
A
#
# COMPACT_ATOMS: atom_id res chain seq x y z
N HIS A 1 -4.51 16.20 -10.86
CA HIS A 1 -3.49 15.80 -9.87
C HIS A 1 -2.30 16.78 -9.75
N GLN A 2 -2.02 17.62 -10.77
CA GLN A 2 -0.84 18.51 -10.74
C GLN A 2 -0.90 19.56 -9.61
N VAL A 3 -2.05 20.19 -9.37
CA VAL A 3 -2.19 21.25 -8.37
C VAL A 3 -1.94 20.73 -6.95
N PRO A 4 -2.60 19.63 -6.48
CA PRO A 4 -2.32 19.08 -5.16
C PRO A 4 -0.87 18.61 -4.99
N MET A 5 -0.25 18.07 -6.05
CA MET A 5 1.15 17.62 -5.99
C MET A 5 2.12 18.79 -5.83
N ARG A 6 2.00 19.84 -6.68
CA ARG A 6 2.84 21.03 -6.60
C ARG A 6 2.63 21.79 -5.29
N GLY A 7 1.37 21.94 -4.87
CA GLY A 7 1.02 22.58 -3.60
C GLY A 7 1.57 21.83 -2.40
N GLY A 8 1.47 20.50 -2.41
CA GLY A 8 1.97 19.64 -1.34
C GLY A 8 3.50 19.65 -1.23
N LEU A 9 4.23 19.56 -2.34
CA LEU A 9 5.69 19.70 -2.36
C LEU A 9 6.12 21.07 -1.80
N ARG A 10 5.46 22.15 -2.24
CA ARG A 10 5.74 23.47 -1.71
C ARG A 10 5.46 23.59 -0.21
N TRP A 11 4.34 23.02 0.24
CA TRP A 11 4.01 22.97 1.68
C TRP A 11 5.08 22.22 2.46
N LEU A 12 5.53 21.06 1.97
CA LEU A 12 6.55 20.23 2.61
C LEU A 12 7.86 21.02 2.80
N ASP A 13 8.36 21.65 1.73
CA ASP A 13 9.57 22.45 1.81
C ASP A 13 9.43 23.62 2.78
N LEU A 14 8.32 24.37 2.73
CA LEU A 14 8.07 25.47 3.67
C LEU A 14 7.98 24.99 5.12
N HIS A 15 7.40 23.82 5.37
CA HIS A 15 7.34 23.21 6.69
C HIS A 15 8.74 22.84 7.20
N CYS A 16 9.55 22.23 6.33
CA CYS A 16 10.94 21.91 6.63
C CYS A 16 11.80 23.16 6.89
N TYR A 17 11.64 24.21 6.09
CA TYR A 17 12.34 25.48 6.31
C TYR A 17 12.01 26.11 7.66
N LYS A 18 10.76 26.03 8.11
CA LYS A 18 10.34 26.55 9.44
C LYS A 18 11.00 25.80 10.60
N LYS A 19 11.30 24.52 10.43
CA LYS A 19 11.85 23.66 11.49
C LYS A 19 13.36 23.52 11.46
N HIS A 20 13.92 23.40 10.26
CA HIS A 20 15.31 23.01 10.05
C HIS A 20 16.08 23.96 9.13
N GLU A 21 15.46 25.04 8.67
CA GLU A 21 16.05 26.05 7.77
C GLU A 21 16.59 25.47 6.43
N LYS A 22 16.07 24.29 6.03
CA LYS A 22 16.48 23.56 4.83
C LYS A 22 15.27 22.98 4.10
N ALA A 23 15.40 22.74 2.79
CA ALA A 23 14.42 22.00 2.03
C ALA A 23 14.40 20.51 2.45
N PHE A 24 13.29 19.81 2.21
CA PHE A 24 13.15 18.40 2.60
C PHE A 24 14.26 17.49 2.04
N VAL A 25 14.71 17.74 0.81
CA VAL A 25 15.77 16.94 0.15
C VAL A 25 17.15 17.13 0.79
N ASP A 26 17.39 18.28 1.45
CA ASP A 26 18.65 18.63 2.09
C ASP A 26 18.69 18.21 3.58
N LEU A 27 17.61 17.65 4.09
CA LEU A 27 17.53 17.15 5.47
C LEU A 27 18.25 15.80 5.60
N THR A 28 18.76 15.55 6.80
CA THR A 28 19.27 14.21 7.16
C THR A 28 18.13 13.19 7.25
N LYS A 29 18.44 11.90 7.09
CA LYS A 29 17.44 10.82 7.19
C LYS A 29 16.59 10.88 8.46
N PRO A 30 17.14 11.07 9.67
CA PRO A 30 16.33 11.23 10.88
C PRO A 30 15.37 12.42 10.82
N GLN A 31 15.83 13.58 10.31
CA GLN A 31 14.99 14.76 10.15
C GLN A 31 13.86 14.55 9.12
N GLN A 32 14.16 13.88 8.00
CA GLN A 32 13.12 13.49 7.02
C GLN A 32 12.05 12.60 7.65
N LEU A 33 12.45 11.59 8.44
CA LEU A 33 11.52 10.70 9.13
C LEU A 33 10.68 11.45 10.16
N GLU A 34 11.26 12.39 10.92
CA GLU A 34 10.53 13.25 11.85
C GLU A 34 9.38 13.99 11.15
N ILE A 35 9.67 14.64 10.01
CA ILE A 35 8.68 15.38 9.23
C ILE A 35 7.60 14.43 8.67
N VAL A 36 8.00 13.26 8.17
CA VAL A 36 7.07 12.27 7.64
C VAL A 36 6.17 11.73 8.75
N ASP A 37 6.68 11.43 9.93
CA ASP A 37 5.89 10.92 11.05
C ASP A 37 4.80 11.89 11.52
N GLU A 38 5.02 13.20 11.37
CA GLU A 38 4.01 14.22 11.69
C GLU A 38 2.79 14.17 10.77
N ILE A 39 2.96 13.73 9.52
CA ILE A 39 1.92 13.77 8.47
C ILE A 39 1.45 12.39 8.01
N ALA A 40 2.15 11.31 8.40
CA ALA A 40 1.83 9.96 7.95
C ALA A 40 0.55 9.38 8.57
N TYR A 41 0.22 9.81 9.79
CA TYR A 41 -0.86 9.22 10.59
C TYR A 41 -1.96 10.24 10.87
N PRO A 42 -3.06 10.27 10.09
CA PRO A 42 -4.13 11.26 10.22
C PRO A 42 -4.69 11.39 11.65
N ASN A 43 -4.81 10.26 12.35
CA ASN A 43 -5.39 10.22 13.71
C ASN A 43 -4.45 10.78 14.81
N LYS A 44 -3.17 10.97 14.50
CA LYS A 44 -2.16 11.50 15.42
C LYS A 44 -1.68 12.89 15.02
N ALA A 45 -1.97 13.30 13.79
CA ALA A 45 -1.52 14.56 13.22
C ALA A 45 -2.19 15.75 13.89
N LYS A 46 -1.42 16.80 14.11
CA LYS A 46 -1.95 18.09 14.62
C LYS A 46 -2.74 18.81 13.53
N PRO A 47 -3.74 19.62 13.89
CA PRO A 47 -4.53 20.38 12.91
C PRO A 47 -3.70 21.29 11.98
N GLU A 48 -2.60 21.83 12.49
CA GLU A 48 -1.72 22.74 11.72
C GLU A 48 -1.05 22.06 10.53
N VAL A 49 -0.87 20.73 10.56
CA VAL A 49 -0.25 19.95 9.49
C VAL A 49 -1.26 19.21 8.59
N ALA A 50 -2.55 19.52 8.70
CA ALA A 50 -3.62 18.84 7.96
C ALA A 50 -3.42 18.84 6.43
N GLN A 51 -2.84 19.92 5.89
CA GLN A 51 -2.50 20.01 4.45
C GLN A 51 -1.38 19.03 4.08
N GLY A 52 -0.38 18.86 4.95
CA GLY A 52 0.67 17.86 4.79
C GLY A 52 0.13 16.45 4.85
N VAL A 53 -0.80 16.15 5.77
CA VAL A 53 -1.49 14.85 5.86
C VAL A 53 -2.24 14.53 4.57
N SER A 54 -2.99 15.49 4.03
CA SER A 54 -3.71 15.33 2.77
C SER A 54 -2.76 15.05 1.60
N PHE A 55 -1.64 15.77 1.55
CA PHE A 55 -0.61 15.57 0.54
C PHE A 55 0.06 14.20 0.66
N PHE A 56 0.45 13.80 1.88
CA PHE A 56 1.08 12.50 2.13
C PHE A 56 0.16 11.34 1.73
N ASN A 57 -1.12 11.38 2.12
CA ASN A 57 -2.09 10.38 1.71
C ASN A 57 -2.19 10.28 0.19
N LYS A 58 -2.22 11.42 -0.51
CA LYS A 58 -2.27 11.44 -1.97
C LYS A 58 -1.04 10.82 -2.64
N ILE A 59 0.16 11.12 -2.13
CA ILE A 59 1.40 10.48 -2.63
C ILE A 59 1.36 8.98 -2.35
N ARG A 60 1.01 8.58 -1.13
CA ARG A 60 0.94 7.17 -0.75
C ARG A 60 0.01 6.40 -1.67
N ASP A 61 -1.19 6.92 -1.95
CA ASP A 61 -2.16 6.28 -2.84
C ASP A 61 -1.62 6.14 -4.27
N LEU A 62 -0.96 7.18 -4.79
CA LEU A 62 -0.35 7.14 -6.12
C LEU A 62 0.81 6.13 -6.20
N VAL A 63 1.68 6.11 -5.19
CA VAL A 63 2.80 5.15 -5.12
C VAL A 63 2.29 3.72 -4.99
N THR A 64 1.29 3.48 -4.14
CA THR A 64 0.66 2.16 -3.97
C THR A 64 0.03 1.70 -5.28
N THR A 65 -0.73 2.57 -5.94
CA THR A 65 -1.33 2.26 -7.24
C THR A 65 -0.25 1.94 -8.28
N GLY A 66 0.79 2.79 -8.38
CA GLY A 66 1.89 2.58 -9.32
C GLY A 66 2.67 1.28 -9.05
N PHE A 67 2.91 0.95 -7.79
CA PHE A 67 3.59 -0.28 -7.41
C PHE A 67 2.76 -1.51 -7.79
N TYR A 68 1.52 -1.61 -7.34
CA TYR A 68 0.68 -2.80 -7.57
C TYR A 68 0.13 -2.94 -8.99
N THR A 69 0.32 -1.93 -9.84
CA THR A 69 0.10 -2.03 -11.30
C THR A 69 1.38 -2.30 -12.08
N SER A 70 2.53 -2.35 -11.42
CA SER A 70 3.81 -2.74 -12.02
C SER A 70 4.02 -4.25 -12.01
N GLU A 71 4.92 -4.75 -12.87
CA GLU A 71 5.28 -6.17 -12.90
C GLU A 71 5.77 -6.68 -11.54
N ILE A 72 6.57 -5.88 -10.84
CA ILE A 72 7.12 -6.22 -9.52
C ILE A 72 5.98 -6.36 -8.49
N GLY A 73 5.07 -5.39 -8.44
CA GLY A 73 3.96 -5.42 -7.49
C GLY A 73 2.94 -6.52 -7.78
N VAL A 74 2.69 -6.82 -9.05
CA VAL A 74 1.84 -7.95 -9.45
C VAL A 74 2.46 -9.29 -9.02
N LYS A 75 3.78 -9.44 -9.17
CA LYS A 75 4.52 -10.62 -8.68
C LYS A 75 4.53 -10.71 -7.15
N ASP A 76 4.68 -9.58 -6.47
CA ASP A 76 4.64 -9.51 -4.99
C ASP A 76 3.30 -9.96 -4.41
N LEU A 77 2.19 -9.62 -5.07
CA LEU A 77 0.85 -10.11 -4.75
C LEU A 77 0.63 -11.60 -5.05
N GLY A 78 1.50 -12.25 -5.81
CA GLY A 78 1.28 -13.59 -6.33
C GLY A 78 0.11 -13.69 -7.32
N TYR A 79 -0.30 -12.56 -7.92
CA TYR A 79 -1.41 -12.54 -8.86
C TYR A 79 -1.01 -13.20 -10.18
N MET A 80 -1.63 -14.32 -10.48
CA MET A 80 -1.35 -15.11 -11.70
C MET A 80 -2.31 -14.82 -12.86
N GLY A 81 -3.28 -13.94 -12.68
CA GLY A 81 -4.32 -13.66 -13.66
C GLY A 81 -5.36 -14.77 -13.77
N ASN A 82 -6.25 -14.61 -14.73
CA ASN A 82 -7.22 -15.66 -15.08
C ASN A 82 -6.55 -16.64 -16.03
N VAL A 83 -6.19 -17.81 -15.53
CA VAL A 83 -5.62 -18.90 -16.33
C VAL A 83 -6.73 -19.92 -16.56
N PRO A 84 -6.94 -20.39 -17.80
CA PRO A 84 -7.84 -21.52 -18.04
C PRO A 84 -7.37 -22.71 -17.23
N ASN A 85 -8.19 -23.17 -16.31
CA ASN A 85 -7.93 -24.36 -15.51
C ASN A 85 -9.22 -25.16 -15.30
N GLN A 86 -9.05 -26.40 -14.94
CA GLN A 86 -10.14 -27.25 -14.49
C GLN A 86 -10.31 -27.01 -12.98
N TRP A 87 -11.51 -26.65 -12.54
CA TRP A 87 -11.79 -26.40 -11.14
C TRP A 87 -11.99 -27.72 -10.40
N ASN A 88 -10.96 -28.17 -9.71
CA ASN A 88 -10.98 -29.41 -8.92
C ASN A 88 -11.02 -29.14 -7.39
N GLY A 89 -11.44 -27.96 -6.99
CA GLY A 89 -11.39 -27.53 -5.59
C GLY A 89 -10.01 -27.04 -5.15
N VAL A 90 -9.84 -26.90 -3.85
CA VAL A 90 -8.55 -26.50 -3.25
C VAL A 90 -7.64 -27.73 -3.20
N PRO A 91 -6.36 -27.65 -3.62
CA PRO A 91 -5.42 -28.76 -3.53
C PRO A 91 -5.29 -29.29 -2.10
N ASP A 92 -5.20 -30.61 -1.95
CA ASP A 92 -5.08 -31.29 -0.64
C ASP A 92 -3.92 -30.79 0.20
N GLU A 93 -2.81 -30.41 -0.44
CA GLU A 93 -1.63 -29.87 0.25
C GLU A 93 -1.92 -28.55 0.95
N VAL A 94 -2.72 -27.69 0.30
CA VAL A 94 -3.14 -26.40 0.87
C VAL A 94 -4.14 -26.63 2.00
N LEU A 95 -5.10 -27.55 1.82
CA LEU A 95 -6.04 -27.89 2.88
C LEU A 95 -5.33 -28.41 4.13
N LYS A 96 -4.34 -29.32 3.97
CA LYS A 96 -3.54 -29.85 5.06
C LYS A 96 -2.74 -28.78 5.81
N GLN A 97 -2.20 -27.78 5.10
CA GLN A 97 -1.50 -26.65 5.73
C GLN A 97 -2.39 -25.87 6.70
N HIS A 98 -3.70 -25.84 6.43
CA HIS A 98 -4.71 -25.16 7.25
C HIS A 98 -5.47 -26.10 8.19
N GLY A 99 -5.08 -27.37 8.26
CA GLY A 99 -5.76 -28.38 9.09
C GLY A 99 -7.17 -28.73 8.61
N LEU A 100 -7.43 -28.54 7.32
CA LEU A 100 -8.72 -28.80 6.67
C LEU A 100 -8.66 -30.04 5.79
N ALA A 101 -9.82 -30.63 5.52
CA ALA A 101 -10.00 -31.71 4.55
C ALA A 101 -11.46 -31.67 4.02
N TYR A 102 -11.67 -32.08 2.78
CA TYR A 102 -13.01 -32.29 2.29
C TYR A 102 -13.66 -33.49 2.95
N THR A 103 -14.93 -33.35 3.31
CA THR A 103 -15.75 -34.45 3.80
C THR A 103 -16.17 -35.37 2.63
N GLU A 104 -16.52 -36.63 2.95
CA GLU A 104 -17.02 -37.56 1.93
C GLU A 104 -18.28 -37.03 1.20
N LYS A 105 -19.10 -36.24 1.90
CA LYS A 105 -20.29 -35.60 1.32
C LYS A 105 -19.88 -34.55 0.29
N GLU A 106 -18.94 -33.66 0.62
CA GLU A 106 -18.46 -32.62 -0.27
C GLU A 106 -17.82 -33.21 -1.52
N LEU A 107 -17.02 -34.27 -1.36
CA LEU A 107 -16.40 -34.96 -2.50
C LEU A 107 -17.44 -35.63 -3.44
N LYS A 108 -18.59 -36.07 -2.91
CA LYS A 108 -19.67 -36.65 -3.75
C LYS A 108 -20.54 -35.61 -4.43
N GLU A 109 -20.67 -34.43 -3.80
CA GLU A 109 -21.49 -33.32 -4.32
C GLU A 109 -20.70 -32.40 -5.25
N CYS A 110 -19.37 -32.49 -5.28
CA CYS A 110 -18.51 -31.75 -6.20
C CYS A 110 -18.69 -32.24 -7.64
N ILE A 111 -18.68 -31.30 -8.57
CA ILE A 111 -18.72 -31.62 -10.01
C ILE A 111 -17.38 -32.24 -10.42
N THR A 112 -17.43 -33.51 -10.87
CA THR A 112 -16.30 -34.17 -11.53
C THR A 112 -16.42 -33.95 -13.04
N TYR A 113 -15.38 -33.38 -13.64
CA TYR A 113 -15.29 -33.22 -15.11
C TYR A 113 -14.54 -34.41 -15.73
#